data_dc06608e9008f2531ccf8e847ac1655b
#
_entry.id   dc06608e9008f2531ccf8e847ac1655b
#
_cell.length_a   1.000
_cell.length_b   1.000
_cell.length_c   1.000
_cell.angle_alpha   90.00
_cell.angle_beta   90.00
_cell.angle_gamma   90.00
#
_symmetry.space_group_name_H-M   'P 1'
#
loop_
_entity.id
_entity.type
_entity.pdbx_description
1 polymer ?
#
loop_
_entity_poly.entity_id
_entity_poly.type
_entity_poly.pdbx_seq_one_letter_code
_entity_poly.pdbx_strand_id
1 'polypeptide(L)'
;MPASPGVYRMLGRRGDALYVGKARSLKSRVQNYAHPAGLSNRLRRMIAETAAIEIVVTHTEAEALLLECNLIKRLMPRYNVLLRDDKSFPFIHLTAGHDFPQLTKFRGARTKEGSYFGPFASAGSVNRTLVTLQKAFLLRSCSDSVFATRARPCLLYQIKRCSAPCVGYIAREDYAALIEHAHTFLSGRSDAVQQRLATEMEEAANALDFEAAALVRDRIRALSLVQGHQDIHVGGVIDADVIAAHQEGGQTCVQVFFFRGGQNWGNRAYFPSHDRQLSVEEVLTSFVGQFYDNRAKPPLVLLSHRLIEQDLVEEALSLGGPRVSIAVPQRGDKKRLIDRIAATAREALGRRLAESASQRQLLDGVAAAFGIERPLHRVEVYDNSHIQGTNAVGAMIVAGPEGLVKNAYRKFTIRGIAPAPLSVTPTRACPHPNPPPPAGEGGVGAEGGDDYAMMREVLMRRFARAVKEDPERDRGIWPDLILIDGGQGQLNIGRGVFEELGIADVAIVGIAKGPDRNAGREHFFVPGRAPFSLDQRDPVLYFLQRLRDEAHRFAIATHRAKRTKALGRSPLDEIDGVGARRKQALLHHFGSARAVARAGLGELERVSGISKTVAKKIYDHFHPDG
;
A
#
# COMPACT_ATOMS: atom_id res chain seq x y z
N MET A 1 8.54 32.76 -26.69
CA MET A 1 9.11 31.47 -26.27
C MET A 1 10.62 31.54 -26.29
N PRO A 2 11.33 31.22 -25.20
CA PRO A 2 12.79 31.19 -25.14
C PRO A 2 13.36 30.00 -25.93
N ALA A 3 14.59 30.18 -26.46
CA ALA A 3 15.34 29.12 -27.14
C ALA A 3 16.15 28.22 -26.16
N SER A 4 15.99 28.44 -24.85
CA SER A 4 16.69 27.74 -23.78
C SER A 4 16.12 26.37 -23.51
N PRO A 5 16.89 25.48 -22.84
CA PRO A 5 16.36 24.23 -22.33
C PRO A 5 15.26 24.45 -21.28
N GLY A 6 14.37 23.52 -21.16
CA GLY A 6 13.32 23.60 -20.14
C GLY A 6 12.21 22.59 -20.31
N VAL A 7 11.19 22.74 -19.47
CA VAL A 7 10.00 21.89 -19.44
C VAL A 7 8.78 22.74 -19.81
N TYR A 8 7.89 22.15 -20.61
CA TYR A 8 6.60 22.74 -20.94
C TYR A 8 5.47 21.85 -20.46
N ARG A 9 4.36 22.46 -20.05
CA ARG A 9 3.14 21.79 -19.62
C ARG A 9 1.99 22.20 -20.52
N MET A 10 1.29 21.23 -21.07
CA MET A 10 0.04 21.47 -21.78
C MET A 10 -1.12 21.31 -20.80
N LEU A 11 -1.92 22.35 -20.67
CA LEU A 11 -3.02 22.44 -19.72
C LEU A 11 -4.36 22.39 -20.45
N GLY A 12 -5.30 21.62 -19.89
CA GLY A 12 -6.69 21.61 -20.33
C GLY A 12 -7.45 22.87 -19.89
N ARG A 13 -8.69 23.02 -20.35
CA ARG A 13 -9.56 24.17 -20.03
C ARG A 13 -9.76 24.40 -18.52
N ARG A 14 -9.60 23.36 -17.70
CA ARG A 14 -9.73 23.42 -16.23
C ARG A 14 -8.40 23.64 -15.50
N GLY A 15 -7.31 23.86 -16.23
CA GLY A 15 -5.96 24.01 -15.67
C GLY A 15 -5.28 22.70 -15.28
N ASP A 16 -5.87 21.56 -15.58
CA ASP A 16 -5.26 20.24 -15.36
C ASP A 16 -4.15 19.97 -16.39
N ALA A 17 -3.05 19.36 -15.94
CA ALA A 17 -1.95 18.99 -16.81
C ALA A 17 -2.34 17.81 -17.71
N LEU A 18 -2.38 18.03 -19.01
CA LEU A 18 -2.62 17.00 -20.01
C LEU A 18 -1.32 16.28 -20.37
N TYR A 19 -0.23 17.03 -20.50
CA TYR A 19 1.08 16.53 -20.89
C TYR A 19 2.18 17.40 -20.29
N VAL A 20 3.29 16.77 -19.94
CA VAL A 20 4.54 17.41 -19.56
C VAL A 20 5.63 16.90 -20.50
N GLY A 21 6.46 17.79 -21.03
CA GLY A 21 7.57 17.41 -21.90
C GLY A 21 8.78 18.30 -21.72
N LYS A 22 9.98 17.72 -21.87
CA LYS A 22 11.23 18.46 -21.92
C LYS A 22 11.54 18.96 -23.33
N ALA A 23 12.38 19.97 -23.42
CA ALA A 23 12.93 20.43 -24.67
C ALA A 23 14.35 20.96 -24.46
N ARG A 24 15.24 20.71 -25.45
CA ARG A 24 16.53 21.39 -25.58
C ARG A 24 16.35 22.86 -25.97
N SER A 25 15.32 23.14 -26.76
CA SER A 25 14.86 24.48 -27.11
C SER A 25 13.33 24.52 -27.04
N LEU A 26 12.82 25.21 -26.03
CA LEU A 26 11.37 25.36 -25.81
C LEU A 26 10.67 25.95 -27.04
N LYS A 27 11.30 26.96 -27.69
CA LYS A 27 10.75 27.59 -28.90
C LYS A 27 10.53 26.58 -30.01
N SER A 28 11.56 25.83 -30.41
CA SER A 28 11.49 24.88 -31.52
C SER A 28 10.51 23.75 -31.21
N ARG A 29 10.52 23.24 -29.95
CA ARG A 29 9.65 22.13 -29.54
C ARG A 29 8.18 22.51 -29.58
N VAL A 30 7.82 23.68 -29.07
CA VAL A 30 6.42 24.13 -29.05
C VAL A 30 5.95 24.51 -30.47
N GLN A 31 6.82 25.10 -31.30
CA GLN A 31 6.48 25.36 -32.69
C GLN A 31 6.15 24.09 -33.50
N ASN A 32 6.79 22.95 -33.20
CA ASN A 32 6.47 21.68 -33.87
C ASN A 32 5.03 21.25 -33.68
N TYR A 33 4.40 21.62 -32.58
CA TYR A 33 2.98 21.33 -32.32
C TYR A 33 2.00 22.18 -33.11
N ALA A 34 2.48 23.33 -33.68
CA ALA A 34 1.67 24.16 -34.56
C ALA A 34 1.49 23.54 -35.98
N HIS A 35 2.27 22.47 -36.29
CA HIS A 35 2.22 21.77 -37.56
C HIS A 35 1.71 20.33 -37.38
N PRO A 36 0.37 20.10 -37.36
CA PRO A 36 -0.20 18.81 -37.01
C PRO A 36 -0.04 17.68 -38.05
N ALA A 37 0.43 18.00 -39.26
CA ALA A 37 0.50 17.06 -40.38
C ALA A 37 1.45 15.85 -40.11
N GLY A 38 2.47 16.00 -39.25
CA GLY A 38 3.40 14.90 -38.88
C GLY A 38 3.15 14.27 -37.52
N LEU A 39 2.10 14.66 -36.82
CA LEU A 39 1.88 14.22 -35.45
C LEU A 39 0.99 12.96 -35.40
N SER A 40 1.28 12.07 -34.43
CA SER A 40 0.42 10.91 -34.14
C SER A 40 -0.99 11.36 -33.73
N ASN A 41 -1.99 10.47 -33.91
CA ASN A 41 -3.38 10.77 -33.52
C ASN A 41 -3.50 11.15 -32.04
N ARG A 42 -2.69 10.54 -31.20
CA ARG A 42 -2.59 10.87 -29.76
C ARG A 42 -2.17 12.33 -29.54
N LEU A 43 -1.09 12.78 -30.19
CA LEU A 43 -0.60 14.14 -30.07
C LEU A 43 -1.58 15.16 -30.64
N ARG A 44 -2.25 14.84 -31.77
CA ARG A 44 -3.31 15.71 -32.32
C ARG A 44 -4.47 15.88 -31.34
N ARG A 45 -4.91 14.79 -30.70
CA ARG A 45 -5.96 14.84 -29.68
C ARG A 45 -5.53 15.65 -28.46
N MET A 46 -4.31 15.45 -27.97
CA MET A 46 -3.73 16.23 -26.87
C MET A 46 -3.74 17.73 -27.19
N ILE A 47 -3.30 18.11 -28.39
CA ILE A 47 -3.27 19.52 -28.83
C ILE A 47 -4.69 20.09 -28.91
N ALA A 48 -5.66 19.34 -29.45
CA ALA A 48 -7.06 19.78 -29.54
C ALA A 48 -7.68 20.06 -28.15
N GLU A 49 -7.22 19.36 -27.12
CA GLU A 49 -7.68 19.55 -25.73
C GLU A 49 -6.87 20.62 -24.96
N THR A 50 -5.74 21.05 -25.50
CA THR A 50 -4.87 22.03 -24.85
C THR A 50 -5.45 23.45 -24.95
N ALA A 51 -5.68 24.07 -23.80
CA ALA A 51 -6.16 25.44 -23.68
C ALA A 51 -5.02 26.45 -23.41
N ALA A 52 -3.96 26.01 -22.72
CA ALA A 52 -2.81 26.85 -22.37
C ALA A 52 -1.51 26.03 -22.31
N ILE A 53 -0.38 26.73 -22.49
CA ILE A 53 0.95 26.15 -22.35
C ILE A 53 1.71 26.95 -21.31
N GLU A 54 2.24 26.30 -20.29
CA GLU A 54 3.16 26.85 -19.31
C GLU A 54 4.56 26.32 -19.52
N ILE A 55 5.57 27.16 -19.31
CA ILE A 55 6.98 26.78 -19.48
C ILE A 55 7.79 27.08 -18.23
N VAL A 56 8.81 26.27 -17.99
CA VAL A 56 9.84 26.47 -16.98
C VAL A 56 11.20 26.32 -17.66
N VAL A 57 12.01 27.36 -17.62
CA VAL A 57 13.38 27.35 -18.18
C VAL A 57 14.32 26.70 -17.17
N THR A 58 15.25 25.89 -17.66
CA THR A 58 16.32 25.24 -16.87
C THR A 58 17.68 25.66 -17.44
N HIS A 59 18.76 25.42 -16.69
CA HIS A 59 20.12 25.71 -17.16
C HIS A 59 20.62 24.66 -18.15
N THR A 60 20.27 23.39 -17.92
CA THR A 60 20.72 22.27 -18.77
C THR A 60 19.53 21.39 -19.21
N GLU A 61 19.75 20.58 -20.23
CA GLU A 61 18.77 19.59 -20.69
C GLU A 61 18.61 18.45 -19.70
N ALA A 62 19.66 18.08 -18.96
CA ALA A 62 19.62 17.11 -17.90
C ALA A 62 18.74 17.56 -16.72
N GLU A 63 18.83 18.84 -16.34
CA GLU A 63 17.91 19.42 -15.35
C GLU A 63 16.46 19.42 -15.87
N ALA A 64 16.24 19.71 -17.16
CA ALA A 64 14.92 19.65 -17.77
C ALA A 64 14.33 18.22 -17.68
N LEU A 65 15.13 17.18 -17.93
CA LEU A 65 14.70 15.79 -17.81
C LEU A 65 14.28 15.43 -16.38
N LEU A 66 15.06 15.82 -15.38
CA LEU A 66 14.73 15.58 -13.97
C LEU A 66 13.46 16.32 -13.56
N LEU A 67 13.31 17.58 -13.98
CA LEU A 67 12.11 18.37 -13.69
C LEU A 67 10.87 17.78 -14.38
N GLU A 68 10.98 17.32 -15.63
CA GLU A 68 9.93 16.61 -16.35
C GLU A 68 9.46 15.39 -15.58
N CYS A 69 10.39 14.51 -15.17
CA CYS A 69 10.09 13.30 -14.40
C CYS A 69 9.35 13.62 -13.09
N ASN A 70 9.81 14.62 -12.36
CA ASN A 70 9.19 15.08 -11.11
C ASN A 70 7.77 15.62 -11.35
N LEU A 71 7.58 16.46 -12.37
CA LEU A 71 6.28 17.02 -12.72
C LEU A 71 5.30 15.92 -13.18
N ILE A 72 5.75 14.96 -13.99
CA ILE A 72 4.92 13.81 -14.40
C ILE A 72 4.42 13.03 -13.16
N LYS A 73 5.29 12.75 -12.21
CA LYS A 73 4.91 12.08 -10.96
C LYS A 73 3.89 12.86 -10.13
N ARG A 74 4.11 14.17 -10.02
CA ARG A 74 3.26 15.04 -9.19
C ARG A 74 1.90 15.31 -9.82
N LEU A 75 1.87 15.57 -11.13
CA LEU A 75 0.67 16.00 -11.86
C LEU A 75 -0.10 14.85 -12.48
N MET A 76 0.53 13.67 -12.68
CA MET A 76 -0.06 12.48 -13.30
C MET A 76 -0.77 12.75 -14.63
N PRO A 77 -0.13 13.46 -15.59
CA PRO A 77 -0.78 13.89 -16.82
C PRO A 77 -1.15 12.69 -17.70
N ARG A 78 -2.37 12.69 -18.24
CA ARG A 78 -2.94 11.53 -18.94
C ARG A 78 -2.26 11.13 -20.25
N TYR A 79 -1.53 12.06 -20.85
CA TYR A 79 -0.79 11.83 -22.10
C TYR A 79 0.68 11.49 -21.90
N ASN A 80 1.16 11.30 -20.67
CA ASN A 80 2.51 10.79 -20.39
C ASN A 80 2.51 9.30 -20.05
N VAL A 81 3.69 8.69 -20.10
CA VAL A 81 3.93 7.41 -19.47
C VAL A 81 3.92 7.60 -17.95
N LEU A 82 3.13 6.82 -17.21
CA LEU A 82 2.95 6.98 -15.77
C LEU A 82 3.41 5.76 -15.00
N LEU A 83 4.38 5.94 -14.12
CA LEU A 83 4.76 4.96 -13.12
C LEU A 83 3.92 5.17 -11.84
N ARG A 84 2.78 4.46 -11.73
CA ARG A 84 1.83 4.62 -10.61
C ARG A 84 2.26 3.97 -9.30
N ASP A 85 3.13 2.96 -9.34
CA ASP A 85 3.61 2.23 -8.16
C ASP A 85 4.99 2.74 -7.73
N ASP A 86 5.01 3.88 -7.07
CA ASP A 86 6.23 4.57 -6.59
C ASP A 86 6.47 4.40 -5.08
N LYS A 87 6.10 3.25 -4.51
CA LYS A 87 6.39 2.97 -3.10
C LYS A 87 7.89 2.81 -2.89
N SER A 88 8.41 3.48 -1.85
CA SER A 88 9.80 3.29 -1.41
C SER A 88 10.08 1.83 -1.08
N PHE A 89 11.30 1.38 -1.38
CA PHE A 89 11.73 0.03 -1.04
C PHE A 89 12.03 -0.09 0.46
N PRO A 90 11.82 -1.26 1.05
CA PRO A 90 12.31 -1.54 2.38
C PRO A 90 13.81 -1.88 2.36
N PHE A 91 14.48 -1.57 3.48
CA PHE A 91 15.88 -1.83 3.76
C PHE A 91 16.01 -2.61 5.06
N ILE A 92 17.13 -3.30 5.25
CA ILE A 92 17.60 -3.71 6.56
C ILE A 92 18.49 -2.58 7.07
N HIS A 93 18.22 -2.11 8.27
CA HIS A 93 18.98 -1.07 8.95
C HIS A 93 19.68 -1.68 10.16
N LEU A 94 21.00 -1.62 10.16
CA LEU A 94 21.84 -1.89 11.31
C LEU A 94 22.03 -0.56 12.05
N THR A 95 21.47 -0.47 13.26
CA THR A 95 21.48 0.78 14.04
C THR A 95 22.87 1.10 14.54
N ALA A 96 23.16 2.40 14.72
CA ALA A 96 24.35 2.91 15.44
C ALA A 96 23.93 3.55 16.76
N GLY A 97 24.90 4.00 17.56
CA GLY A 97 24.66 4.78 18.78
C GLY A 97 24.25 3.97 20.02
N HIS A 98 24.28 2.64 19.98
CA HIS A 98 24.04 1.76 21.13
C HIS A 98 25.14 0.70 21.20
N ASP A 99 25.60 0.34 22.43
CA ASP A 99 26.63 -0.69 22.64
C ASP A 99 26.25 -2.05 22.02
N PHE A 100 24.97 -2.33 21.92
CA PHE A 100 24.41 -3.52 21.29
C PHE A 100 23.49 -3.13 20.12
N PRO A 101 24.01 -2.87 18.90
CA PRO A 101 23.22 -2.54 17.74
C PRO A 101 22.18 -3.61 17.40
N GLN A 102 21.11 -3.21 16.69
CA GLN A 102 20.05 -4.12 16.25
C GLN A 102 19.84 -4.09 14.74
N LEU A 103 19.40 -5.20 14.18
CA LEU A 103 18.91 -5.25 12.81
C LEU A 103 17.41 -5.01 12.77
N THR A 104 17.00 -3.97 12.04
CA THR A 104 15.58 -3.59 11.90
C THR A 104 15.18 -3.43 10.46
N LYS A 105 13.88 -3.57 10.20
CA LYS A 105 13.30 -3.21 8.92
C LYS A 105 13.08 -1.71 8.86
N PHE A 106 13.55 -1.09 7.81
CA PHE A 106 13.43 0.34 7.57
C PHE A 106 12.76 0.63 6.23
N ARG A 107 11.99 1.72 6.17
CA ARG A 107 11.42 2.25 4.94
C ARG A 107 11.30 3.78 5.07
N GLY A 108 11.71 4.50 4.04
CA GLY A 108 11.68 5.97 4.00
C GLY A 108 13.04 6.59 3.75
N ALA A 109 13.19 7.87 4.03
CA ALA A 109 14.46 8.60 3.90
C ALA A 109 15.49 8.09 4.91
N ARG A 110 16.73 7.90 4.48
CA ARG A 110 17.83 7.32 5.29
C ARG A 110 18.44 8.39 6.20
N THR A 111 17.67 8.91 7.12
CA THR A 111 18.08 9.97 8.05
C THR A 111 18.64 9.48 9.37
N LYS A 112 18.47 8.19 9.69
CA LYS A 112 18.97 7.58 10.92
C LYS A 112 20.42 7.16 10.76
N GLU A 113 21.22 7.32 11.80
CA GLU A 113 22.60 6.83 11.85
C GLU A 113 22.64 5.30 11.77
N GLY A 114 23.65 4.75 11.09
CA GLY A 114 23.85 3.32 10.91
C GLY A 114 23.99 2.90 9.45
N SER A 115 24.08 1.60 9.23
CA SER A 115 24.26 1.01 7.90
C SER A 115 22.94 0.53 7.32
N TYR A 116 22.69 0.83 6.03
CA TYR A 116 21.49 0.44 5.31
C TYR A 116 21.82 -0.55 4.22
N PHE A 117 21.17 -1.71 4.24
CA PHE A 117 21.34 -2.79 3.27
C PHE A 117 20.08 -2.98 2.45
N GLY A 118 20.18 -2.98 1.14
CA GLY A 118 19.07 -3.05 0.19
C GLY A 118 19.32 -2.22 -1.06
N PRO A 119 18.31 -1.95 -1.88
CA PRO A 119 16.86 -2.12 -1.64
C PRO A 119 16.37 -3.58 -1.75
N PHE A 120 15.42 -3.98 -0.92
CA PHE A 120 14.72 -5.26 -1.06
C PHE A 120 13.45 -5.09 -1.90
N ALA A 121 13.15 -6.08 -2.74
CA ALA A 121 11.98 -6.03 -3.60
C ALA A 121 10.64 -5.97 -2.84
N SER A 122 10.56 -6.59 -1.66
CA SER A 122 9.34 -6.65 -0.87
C SER A 122 9.58 -6.62 0.65
N ALA A 123 8.56 -6.19 1.39
CA ALA A 123 8.57 -6.25 2.86
C ALA A 123 8.65 -7.69 3.39
N GLY A 124 8.09 -8.66 2.66
CA GLY A 124 8.17 -10.08 2.99
C GLY A 124 9.59 -10.62 2.86
N SER A 125 10.33 -10.19 1.83
CA SER A 125 11.74 -10.56 1.66
C SER A 125 12.59 -10.06 2.82
N VAL A 126 12.45 -8.79 3.23
CA VAL A 126 13.15 -8.25 4.41
C VAL A 126 12.85 -9.05 5.66
N ASN A 127 11.58 -9.35 5.92
CA ASN A 127 11.21 -10.09 7.13
C ASN A 127 11.82 -11.50 7.15
N ARG A 128 11.81 -12.21 6.01
CA ARG A 128 12.47 -13.53 5.90
C ARG A 128 13.96 -13.43 6.15
N THR A 129 14.63 -12.50 5.49
CA THR A 129 16.07 -12.26 5.67
C THR A 129 16.39 -11.91 7.11
N LEU A 130 15.65 -11.02 7.76
CA LEU A 130 15.85 -10.66 9.18
C LEU A 130 15.72 -11.88 10.11
N VAL A 131 14.71 -12.73 9.92
CA VAL A 131 14.53 -13.95 10.72
C VAL A 131 15.72 -14.88 10.55
N THR A 132 16.25 -15.01 9.34
CA THR A 132 17.42 -15.87 9.06
C THR A 132 18.71 -15.28 9.65
N LEU A 133 18.92 -13.97 9.50
CA LEU A 133 20.07 -13.27 10.10
C LEU A 133 20.05 -13.35 11.64
N GLN A 134 18.87 -13.27 12.26
CA GLN A 134 18.74 -13.49 13.70
C GLN A 134 19.15 -14.90 14.13
N LYS A 135 18.83 -15.92 13.36
CA LYS A 135 19.29 -17.29 13.62
C LYS A 135 20.79 -17.45 13.42
N ALA A 136 21.35 -16.79 12.40
CA ALA A 136 22.77 -16.94 12.05
C ALA A 136 23.69 -16.16 12.98
N PHE A 137 23.32 -14.92 13.34
CA PHE A 137 24.16 -13.99 14.08
C PHE A 137 23.69 -13.69 15.51
N LEU A 138 22.56 -14.24 15.95
CA LEU A 138 21.99 -14.11 17.30
C LEU A 138 21.80 -12.66 17.78
N LEU A 139 21.54 -11.74 16.85
CA LEU A 139 21.42 -10.32 17.13
C LEU A 139 20.06 -9.95 17.70
N ARG A 140 20.03 -8.98 18.62
CA ARG A 140 18.77 -8.49 19.16
C ARG A 140 17.91 -7.79 18.11
N SER A 141 16.57 -7.91 18.28
CA SER A 141 15.55 -7.21 17.47
C SER A 141 14.64 -6.32 18.31
N CYS A 142 14.81 -6.32 19.63
CA CYS A 142 14.02 -5.48 20.53
C CYS A 142 14.44 -4.01 20.47
N SER A 143 13.49 -3.09 20.71
CA SER A 143 13.77 -1.67 20.83
C SER A 143 14.62 -1.36 22.06
N ASP A 144 15.32 -0.22 22.05
CA ASP A 144 16.17 0.20 23.17
C ASP A 144 15.39 0.36 24.48
N SER A 145 14.14 0.82 24.39
CA SER A 145 13.23 0.90 25.55
C SER A 145 12.92 -0.47 26.15
N VAL A 146 12.70 -1.48 25.32
CA VAL A 146 12.48 -2.87 25.78
C VAL A 146 13.76 -3.49 26.29
N PHE A 147 14.90 -3.17 25.66
CA PHE A 147 16.22 -3.63 26.10
C PHE A 147 16.53 -3.15 27.51
N ALA A 148 16.37 -1.85 27.78
CA ALA A 148 16.69 -1.23 29.07
C ALA A 148 15.82 -1.67 30.25
N THR A 149 14.63 -2.22 29.97
CA THR A 149 13.67 -2.65 31.01
C THR A 149 13.69 -4.16 31.30
N ARG A 150 14.56 -4.94 30.64
CA ARG A 150 14.61 -6.39 30.80
C ARG A 150 15.39 -6.81 32.05
N ALA A 151 14.75 -7.64 32.87
CA ALA A 151 15.37 -8.31 34.03
C ALA A 151 15.65 -9.81 33.80
N ARG A 152 15.10 -10.38 32.71
CA ARG A 152 15.29 -11.81 32.35
C ARG A 152 15.32 -11.96 30.84
N PRO A 153 15.99 -13.02 30.29
CA PRO A 153 16.04 -13.26 28.85
C PRO A 153 14.63 -13.52 28.30
N CYS A 154 14.40 -13.06 27.08
CA CYS A 154 13.12 -13.27 26.39
C CYS A 154 13.11 -14.59 25.61
N LEU A 155 11.95 -14.94 25.05
CA LEU A 155 11.76 -16.14 24.25
C LEU A 155 12.80 -16.26 23.10
N LEU A 156 13.25 -15.15 22.50
CA LEU A 156 14.23 -15.20 21.40
C LEU A 156 15.56 -15.81 21.84
N TYR A 157 15.98 -15.63 23.08
CA TYR A 157 17.15 -16.33 23.61
C TYR A 157 16.90 -17.84 23.74
N GLN A 158 15.75 -18.22 24.29
CA GLN A 158 15.40 -19.64 24.48
C GLN A 158 15.34 -20.40 23.14
N ILE A 159 14.82 -19.75 22.09
CA ILE A 159 14.75 -20.35 20.73
C ILE A 159 16.00 -20.09 19.88
N LYS A 160 17.13 -19.74 20.49
CA LYS A 160 18.43 -19.52 19.83
C LYS A 160 18.38 -18.50 18.68
N ARG A 161 17.75 -17.33 18.92
CA ARG A 161 17.68 -16.23 17.96
C ARG A 161 18.21 -14.91 18.49
N CYS A 162 18.71 -14.89 19.71
CA CYS A 162 19.30 -13.72 20.36
C CYS A 162 20.28 -14.20 21.41
N SER A 163 21.42 -13.53 21.54
CA SER A 163 22.44 -13.81 22.55
C SER A 163 22.13 -13.21 23.94
N ALA A 164 20.96 -12.57 24.12
CA ALA A 164 20.47 -11.95 25.35
C ALA A 164 21.44 -10.90 25.98
N PRO A 165 21.91 -9.92 25.20
CA PRO A 165 22.79 -8.87 25.73
C PRO A 165 22.09 -7.98 26.78
N CYS A 166 20.76 -7.93 26.79
CA CYS A 166 19.97 -7.15 27.75
C CYS A 166 20.08 -7.63 29.21
N VAL A 167 20.57 -8.83 29.44
CA VAL A 167 20.78 -9.44 30.77
C VAL A 167 22.23 -9.88 30.99
N GLY A 168 23.16 -9.41 30.15
CA GLY A 168 24.58 -9.66 30.30
C GLY A 168 25.07 -11.07 29.93
N TYR A 169 24.32 -11.84 29.14
CA TYR A 169 24.71 -13.19 28.73
C TYR A 169 25.74 -13.23 27.60
N ILE A 170 26.10 -12.10 27.04
CA ILE A 170 27.19 -11.91 26.10
C ILE A 170 27.94 -10.62 26.41
N ALA A 171 29.27 -10.64 26.31
CA ALA A 171 30.09 -9.46 26.45
C ALA A 171 29.92 -8.52 25.25
N ARG A 172 30.28 -7.25 25.45
CA ARG A 172 30.16 -6.22 24.39
C ARG A 172 31.05 -6.54 23.19
N GLU A 173 32.27 -7.01 23.46
CA GLU A 173 33.28 -7.38 22.47
C GLU A 173 32.81 -8.55 21.62
N ASP A 174 32.27 -9.58 22.24
CA ASP A 174 31.74 -10.76 21.52
C ASP A 174 30.51 -10.40 20.69
N TYR A 175 29.64 -9.52 21.20
CA TYR A 175 28.50 -9.02 20.43
C TYR A 175 28.94 -8.16 19.25
N ALA A 176 30.00 -7.35 19.41
CA ALA A 176 30.56 -6.56 18.32
C ALA A 176 31.11 -7.46 17.20
N ALA A 177 31.71 -8.63 17.52
CA ALA A 177 32.12 -9.61 16.53
C ALA A 177 30.94 -10.19 15.73
N LEU A 178 29.80 -10.45 16.40
CA LEU A 178 28.58 -10.88 15.71
C LEU A 178 28.03 -9.80 14.75
N ILE A 179 28.09 -8.53 15.16
CA ILE A 179 27.75 -7.38 14.31
C ILE A 179 28.63 -7.30 13.08
N GLU A 180 29.95 -7.44 13.23
CA GLU A 180 30.91 -7.40 12.13
C GLU A 180 30.68 -8.56 11.13
N HIS A 181 30.37 -9.76 11.62
CA HIS A 181 30.00 -10.88 10.76
C HIS A 181 28.71 -10.59 9.98
N ALA A 182 27.68 -10.03 10.63
CA ALA A 182 26.43 -9.66 9.97
C ALA A 182 26.65 -8.55 8.93
N HIS A 183 27.46 -7.54 9.26
CA HIS A 183 27.81 -6.46 8.35
C HIS A 183 28.56 -6.97 7.12
N THR A 184 29.58 -7.83 7.34
CA THR A 184 30.37 -8.44 6.27
C THR A 184 29.51 -9.29 5.33
N PHE A 185 28.60 -10.09 5.90
CA PHE A 185 27.64 -10.89 5.12
C PHE A 185 26.69 -9.99 4.29
N LEU A 186 26.11 -8.98 4.91
CA LEU A 186 25.20 -8.05 4.26
C LEU A 186 25.89 -7.14 3.23
N SER A 187 27.18 -6.96 3.32
CA SER A 187 28.02 -6.24 2.35
C SER A 187 28.44 -7.10 1.16
N GLY A 188 27.95 -8.37 1.05
CA GLY A 188 28.20 -9.26 -0.08
C GLY A 188 29.41 -10.19 0.07
N ARG A 189 30.16 -10.11 1.17
CA ARG A 189 31.32 -10.99 1.45
C ARG A 189 30.91 -12.23 2.23
N SER A 190 29.88 -12.92 1.72
CA SER A 190 29.26 -14.07 2.39
C SER A 190 30.19 -15.28 2.52
N ASP A 191 31.07 -15.50 1.51
CA ASP A 191 31.98 -16.64 1.50
C ASP A 191 33.03 -16.55 2.62
N ALA A 192 33.54 -15.34 2.89
CA ALA A 192 34.46 -15.12 3.99
C ALA A 192 33.83 -15.44 5.35
N VAL A 193 32.55 -15.09 5.54
CA VAL A 193 31.82 -15.40 6.78
C VAL A 193 31.56 -16.89 6.91
N GLN A 194 31.21 -17.57 5.81
CA GLN A 194 30.98 -19.01 5.83
C GLN A 194 32.27 -19.80 6.11
N GLN A 195 33.41 -19.43 5.48
CA GLN A 195 34.71 -20.05 5.75
C GLN A 195 35.09 -19.90 7.22
N ARG A 196 34.94 -18.71 7.80
CA ARG A 196 35.22 -18.49 9.21
C ARG A 196 34.35 -19.34 10.12
N LEU A 197 33.05 -19.40 9.86
CA LEU A 197 32.14 -20.27 10.62
C LEU A 197 32.50 -21.76 10.43
N ALA A 198 32.96 -22.19 9.26
CA ALA A 198 33.39 -23.54 9.03
C ALA A 198 34.64 -23.89 9.89
N THR A 199 35.60 -22.96 9.97
CA THR A 199 36.76 -23.10 10.86
C THR A 199 36.34 -23.18 12.33
N GLU A 200 35.43 -22.28 12.80
CA GLU A 200 34.90 -22.32 14.16
C GLU A 200 34.18 -23.65 14.47
N MET A 201 33.47 -24.21 13.50
CA MET A 201 32.81 -25.52 13.64
C MET A 201 33.81 -26.65 13.77
N GLU A 202 34.89 -26.66 12.96
CA GLU A 202 35.96 -27.65 13.01
C GLU A 202 36.75 -27.58 14.31
N GLU A 203 37.08 -26.37 14.78
CA GLU A 203 37.77 -26.16 16.07
C GLU A 203 36.92 -26.71 17.24
N ALA A 204 35.62 -26.39 17.28
CA ALA A 204 34.71 -26.92 18.30
C ALA A 204 34.62 -28.47 18.25
N ALA A 205 34.54 -29.04 17.05
CA ALA A 205 34.51 -30.49 16.86
C ALA A 205 35.82 -31.16 17.32
N ASN A 206 36.98 -30.57 17.02
CA ASN A 206 38.29 -31.04 17.46
C ASN A 206 38.45 -30.94 18.98
N ALA A 207 37.84 -29.95 19.60
CA ALA A 207 37.75 -29.81 21.08
C ALA A 207 36.71 -30.75 21.71
N LEU A 208 36.06 -31.61 20.94
CA LEU A 208 34.99 -32.53 21.32
C LEU A 208 33.73 -31.82 21.89
N ASP A 209 33.59 -30.49 21.64
CA ASP A 209 32.39 -29.73 21.94
C ASP A 209 31.39 -29.86 20.76
N PHE A 210 30.71 -30.97 20.72
CA PHE A 210 29.75 -31.29 19.64
C PHE A 210 28.50 -30.43 19.70
N GLU A 211 28.15 -29.86 20.87
CA GLU A 211 27.01 -28.94 20.98
C GLU A 211 27.32 -27.58 20.34
N ALA A 212 28.52 -27.02 20.61
CA ALA A 212 29.00 -25.81 19.95
C ALA A 212 29.14 -26.02 18.43
N ALA A 213 29.73 -27.15 18.00
CA ALA A 213 29.87 -27.47 16.57
C ALA A 213 28.49 -27.57 15.89
N ALA A 214 27.49 -28.18 16.52
CA ALA A 214 26.14 -28.27 15.99
C ALA A 214 25.46 -26.90 15.86
N LEU A 215 25.65 -26.00 16.83
CA LEU A 215 25.15 -24.63 16.77
C LEU A 215 25.76 -23.85 15.59
N VAL A 216 27.07 -23.95 15.37
CA VAL A 216 27.75 -23.28 14.26
C VAL A 216 27.31 -23.87 12.93
N ARG A 217 27.16 -25.21 12.81
CA ARG A 217 26.60 -25.87 11.62
C ARG A 217 25.20 -25.33 11.27
N ASP A 218 24.34 -25.15 12.25
CA ASP A 218 22.98 -24.64 12.04
C ASP A 218 22.98 -23.17 11.62
N ARG A 219 23.96 -22.38 12.07
CA ARG A 219 24.21 -21.01 11.59
C ARG A 219 24.64 -21.01 10.12
N ILE A 220 25.56 -21.87 9.72
CA ILE A 220 25.99 -22.04 8.31
C ILE A 220 24.80 -22.42 7.44
N ARG A 221 24.00 -23.41 7.86
CA ARG A 221 22.77 -23.80 7.15
C ARG A 221 21.79 -22.64 6.98
N ALA A 222 21.60 -21.82 8.01
CA ALA A 222 20.74 -20.66 7.92
C ALA A 222 21.24 -19.65 6.87
N LEU A 223 22.55 -19.39 6.81
CA LEU A 223 23.15 -18.50 5.81
C LEU A 223 23.04 -19.07 4.38
N SER A 224 23.29 -20.37 4.20
CA SER A 224 23.14 -21.05 2.91
C SER A 224 21.72 -20.99 2.36
N LEU A 225 20.70 -21.03 3.23
CA LEU A 225 19.31 -20.84 2.82
C LEU A 225 19.01 -19.42 2.29
N VAL A 226 19.67 -18.39 2.80
CA VAL A 226 19.55 -17.03 2.23
C VAL A 226 20.17 -16.97 0.83
N GLN A 227 21.30 -17.64 0.64
CA GLN A 227 22.01 -17.68 -0.63
C GLN A 227 21.31 -18.58 -1.67
N GLY A 228 20.79 -19.73 -1.27
CA GLY A 228 20.14 -20.70 -2.18
C GLY A 228 18.86 -20.17 -2.85
N HIS A 229 18.29 -19.06 -2.37
CA HIS A 229 17.24 -18.35 -3.08
C HIS A 229 17.77 -17.32 -4.09
N GLN A 230 19.08 -17.26 -4.31
CA GLN A 230 19.77 -16.24 -5.11
C GLN A 230 20.50 -16.87 -6.33
N ASP A 231 19.90 -17.85 -6.99
CA ASP A 231 20.47 -18.68 -8.09
C ASP A 231 21.07 -17.92 -9.30
N ILE A 232 21.29 -16.62 -9.21
CA ILE A 232 21.84 -15.80 -10.29
C ILE A 232 23.13 -15.12 -9.84
N HIS A 233 24.22 -15.86 -9.84
CA HIS A 233 25.58 -15.29 -9.78
C HIS A 233 26.06 -14.98 -11.20
N VAL A 234 26.32 -13.69 -11.48
CA VAL A 234 26.92 -13.27 -12.76
C VAL A 234 28.21 -12.54 -12.48
N GLY A 235 29.33 -13.08 -12.97
CA GLY A 235 30.63 -12.46 -12.84
C GLY A 235 30.66 -11.03 -13.37
N GLY A 236 31.23 -10.10 -12.59
CA GLY A 236 31.36 -8.69 -12.96
C GLY A 236 30.09 -7.82 -12.77
N VAL A 237 29.07 -8.32 -12.05
CA VAL A 237 27.90 -7.54 -11.62
C VAL A 237 27.91 -7.47 -10.10
N ILE A 238 28.57 -6.44 -9.53
CA ILE A 238 28.68 -6.26 -8.07
C ILE A 238 27.51 -5.42 -7.58
N ASP A 239 27.44 -4.15 -7.99
CA ASP A 239 26.38 -3.24 -7.65
C ASP A 239 25.70 -2.73 -8.92
N ALA A 240 24.53 -3.29 -9.24
CA ALA A 240 23.79 -2.96 -10.44
C ALA A 240 22.28 -3.14 -10.26
N ASP A 241 21.53 -2.37 -11.03
CA ASP A 241 20.13 -2.69 -11.32
C ASP A 241 20.03 -3.23 -12.75
N VAL A 242 19.38 -4.38 -12.91
CA VAL A 242 19.17 -4.99 -14.22
C VAL A 242 17.70 -4.87 -14.58
N ILE A 243 17.41 -4.16 -15.66
CA ILE A 243 16.06 -3.78 -16.05
C ILE A 243 15.76 -4.33 -17.44
N ALA A 244 14.77 -5.18 -17.56
CA ALA A 244 14.30 -5.69 -18.83
C ALA A 244 12.82 -5.37 -19.06
N ALA A 245 12.49 -4.94 -20.25
CA ALA A 245 11.13 -4.65 -20.68
C ALA A 245 10.64 -5.68 -21.69
N HIS A 246 9.36 -6.01 -21.63
CA HIS A 246 8.64 -6.79 -22.64
C HIS A 246 7.30 -6.12 -22.92
N GLN A 247 6.97 -5.95 -24.20
CA GLN A 247 5.73 -5.29 -24.65
C GLN A 247 4.92 -6.25 -25.50
N GLU A 248 3.63 -6.38 -25.17
CA GLU A 248 2.68 -7.22 -25.90
C GLU A 248 1.26 -6.70 -25.67
N GLY A 249 0.41 -6.78 -26.71
CA GLY A 249 -0.98 -6.33 -26.62
C GLY A 249 -1.17 -4.85 -26.21
N GLY A 250 -0.19 -4.00 -26.51
CA GLY A 250 -0.19 -2.58 -26.15
C GLY A 250 0.02 -2.32 -24.65
N GLN A 251 0.52 -3.30 -23.89
CA GLN A 251 0.95 -3.18 -22.50
C GLN A 251 2.42 -3.53 -22.38
N THR A 252 3.09 -2.94 -21.39
CA THR A 252 4.52 -3.19 -21.13
C THR A 252 4.71 -3.64 -19.69
N CYS A 253 5.49 -4.72 -19.52
CA CYS A 253 6.06 -5.11 -18.24
C CYS A 253 7.54 -4.69 -18.20
N VAL A 254 7.93 -3.98 -17.16
CA VAL A 254 9.33 -3.67 -16.86
C VAL A 254 9.74 -4.43 -15.60
N GLN A 255 10.64 -5.37 -15.75
CA GLN A 255 11.17 -6.20 -14.66
C GLN A 255 12.49 -5.62 -14.18
N VAL A 256 12.61 -5.34 -12.88
CA VAL A 256 13.82 -4.80 -12.24
C VAL A 256 14.38 -5.82 -11.26
N PHE A 257 15.65 -6.14 -11.37
CA PHE A 257 16.42 -6.96 -10.44
C PHE A 257 17.50 -6.10 -9.77
N PHE A 258 17.66 -6.26 -8.46
CA PHE A 258 18.59 -5.49 -7.64
C PHE A 258 19.79 -6.35 -7.26
N PHE A 259 20.97 -5.99 -7.76
CA PHE A 259 22.23 -6.63 -7.38
C PHE A 259 23.03 -5.69 -6.48
N ARG A 260 23.44 -6.18 -5.30
CA ARG A 260 24.31 -5.46 -4.36
C ARG A 260 25.30 -6.46 -3.75
N GLY A 261 26.59 -6.09 -3.79
CA GLY A 261 27.67 -6.99 -3.36
C GLY A 261 27.70 -8.30 -4.15
N GLY A 262 27.32 -8.30 -5.44
CA GLY A 262 27.23 -9.50 -6.28
C GLY A 262 26.02 -10.40 -6.00
N GLN A 263 25.16 -10.04 -5.03
CA GLN A 263 23.98 -10.82 -4.64
C GLN A 263 22.69 -10.21 -5.19
N ASN A 264 21.75 -11.07 -5.59
CA ASN A 264 20.42 -10.65 -6.02
C ASN A 264 19.53 -10.41 -4.79
N TRP A 265 19.18 -9.14 -4.51
CA TRP A 265 18.32 -8.72 -3.39
C TRP A 265 16.85 -8.74 -3.73
N GLY A 266 16.49 -9.41 -4.82
CA GLY A 266 15.13 -9.60 -5.27
C GLY A 266 14.80 -8.81 -6.53
N ASN A 267 13.57 -8.99 -6.98
CA ASN A 267 13.08 -8.41 -8.23
C ASN A 267 11.65 -7.89 -8.08
N ARG A 268 11.26 -7.02 -9.01
CA ARG A 268 9.91 -6.48 -9.05
C ARG A 268 9.48 -6.20 -10.48
N ALA A 269 8.24 -6.59 -10.79
CA ALA A 269 7.57 -6.24 -12.04
C ALA A 269 6.81 -4.91 -11.88
N TYR A 270 6.93 -4.08 -12.89
CA TYR A 270 6.20 -2.82 -13.05
C TYR A 270 5.41 -2.85 -14.34
N PHE A 271 4.26 -2.21 -14.32
CA PHE A 271 3.37 -2.08 -15.47
C PHE A 271 3.02 -0.61 -15.67
N PRO A 272 3.89 0.17 -16.35
CA PRO A 272 3.63 1.57 -16.62
C PRO A 272 2.33 1.74 -17.42
N SER A 273 1.55 2.77 -17.09
CA SER A 273 0.39 3.14 -17.90
C SER A 273 0.85 4.04 -19.03
N HIS A 274 0.62 3.65 -20.27
CA HIS A 274 1.06 4.38 -21.46
C HIS A 274 0.10 4.16 -22.63
N ASP A 275 0.26 4.97 -23.68
CA ASP A 275 -0.44 4.75 -24.95
C ASP A 275 0.07 3.47 -25.63
N ARG A 276 -0.85 2.74 -26.26
CA ARG A 276 -0.55 1.46 -26.92
C ARG A 276 0.38 1.58 -28.13
N GLN A 277 0.51 2.78 -28.69
CA GLN A 277 1.34 3.07 -29.87
C GLN A 277 2.79 3.40 -29.54
N LEU A 278 3.12 3.64 -28.24
CA LEU A 278 4.49 3.92 -27.83
C LEU A 278 5.37 2.67 -27.97
N SER A 279 6.61 2.87 -28.43
CA SER A 279 7.60 1.81 -28.49
C SER A 279 8.09 1.39 -27.09
N VAL A 280 8.68 0.22 -26.99
CA VAL A 280 9.26 -0.27 -25.73
C VAL A 280 10.39 0.64 -25.25
N GLU A 281 11.17 1.23 -26.17
CA GLU A 281 12.25 2.16 -25.89
C GLU A 281 11.73 3.47 -25.29
N GLU A 282 10.64 4.01 -25.81
CA GLU A 282 9.98 5.22 -25.26
C GLU A 282 9.45 4.97 -23.85
N VAL A 283 8.79 3.84 -23.66
CA VAL A 283 8.26 3.45 -22.34
C VAL A 283 9.38 3.21 -21.34
N LEU A 284 10.46 2.51 -21.76
CA LEU A 284 11.60 2.22 -20.89
C LEU A 284 12.37 3.50 -20.52
N THR A 285 12.56 4.43 -21.46
CA THR A 285 13.20 5.74 -21.20
C THR A 285 12.44 6.52 -20.15
N SER A 286 11.12 6.66 -20.33
CA SER A 286 10.25 7.33 -19.36
C SER A 286 10.21 6.63 -18.01
N PHE A 287 10.25 5.28 -18.01
CA PHE A 287 10.28 4.47 -16.79
C PHE A 287 11.57 4.73 -16.01
N VAL A 288 12.74 4.65 -16.64
CA VAL A 288 14.05 4.80 -15.98
C VAL A 288 14.16 6.18 -15.33
N GLY A 289 13.79 7.25 -16.04
CA GLY A 289 13.79 8.61 -15.50
C GLY A 289 12.91 8.75 -14.24
N GLN A 290 11.66 8.28 -14.32
CA GLN A 290 10.75 8.31 -13.17
C GLN A 290 11.17 7.36 -12.05
N PHE A 291 11.75 6.21 -12.38
CA PHE A 291 12.15 5.20 -11.39
C PHE A 291 13.23 5.72 -10.44
N TYR A 292 14.22 6.44 -10.96
CA TYR A 292 15.38 6.92 -10.18
C TYR A 292 15.21 8.33 -9.59
N ASP A 293 14.09 9.02 -9.82
CA ASP A 293 13.85 10.37 -9.30
C ASP A 293 14.09 10.50 -7.77
N ASN A 294 13.58 9.56 -6.97
CA ASN A 294 13.73 9.57 -5.50
C ASN A 294 14.36 8.28 -4.96
N ARG A 295 15.25 7.64 -5.72
CA ARG A 295 15.87 6.37 -5.34
C ARG A 295 17.38 6.43 -5.42
N ALA A 296 18.04 5.63 -4.59
CA ALA A 296 19.47 5.44 -4.68
C ALA A 296 19.82 4.79 -6.03
N LYS A 297 20.73 5.40 -6.72
CA LYS A 297 21.21 4.99 -8.03
C LYS A 297 22.42 4.08 -7.85
N PRO A 298 22.46 2.88 -8.49
CA PRO A 298 23.67 2.05 -8.51
C PRO A 298 24.68 2.63 -9.50
N PRO A 299 25.95 2.24 -9.41
CA PRO A 299 26.97 2.68 -10.38
C PRO A 299 26.74 2.09 -11.79
N LEU A 300 25.98 0.99 -11.89
CA LEU A 300 25.69 0.33 -13.17
C LEU A 300 24.20 0.03 -13.32
N VAL A 301 23.64 0.39 -14.47
CA VAL A 301 22.29 -0.01 -14.89
C VAL A 301 22.39 -0.79 -16.20
N LEU A 302 21.97 -2.06 -16.17
CA LEU A 302 21.93 -2.91 -17.36
C LEU A 302 20.51 -2.94 -17.92
N LEU A 303 20.35 -2.70 -19.22
CA LEU A 303 19.06 -2.61 -19.88
C LEU A 303 18.89 -3.64 -21.00
N SER A 304 17.64 -4.07 -21.24
CA SER A 304 17.31 -4.92 -22.39
C SER A 304 17.22 -4.18 -23.71
N HIS A 305 16.91 -2.90 -23.70
CA HIS A 305 16.78 -2.03 -24.88
C HIS A 305 17.53 -0.73 -24.65
N ARG A 306 18.02 -0.12 -25.73
CA ARG A 306 18.65 1.19 -25.68
C ARG A 306 17.60 2.25 -25.36
N LEU A 307 17.96 3.21 -24.53
CA LEU A 307 17.07 4.34 -24.23
C LEU A 307 17.14 5.36 -25.38
N ILE A 308 16.06 6.07 -25.57
CA ILE A 308 16.07 7.30 -26.36
C ILE A 308 16.89 8.34 -25.58
N GLU A 309 17.87 8.98 -26.25
CA GLU A 309 18.77 9.94 -25.60
C GLU A 309 19.49 9.34 -24.36
N GLN A 310 20.03 8.13 -24.49
CA GLN A 310 20.65 7.39 -23.37
C GLN A 310 21.73 8.20 -22.66
N ASP A 311 22.56 8.95 -23.41
CA ASP A 311 23.66 9.75 -22.86
C ASP A 311 23.12 10.86 -21.94
N LEU A 312 22.00 11.49 -22.32
CA LEU A 312 21.33 12.49 -21.49
C LEU A 312 20.73 11.89 -20.21
N VAL A 313 20.16 10.69 -20.30
CA VAL A 313 19.64 9.98 -19.12
C VAL A 313 20.80 9.62 -18.18
N GLU A 314 21.93 9.15 -18.69
CA GLU A 314 23.14 8.83 -17.92
C GLU A 314 23.70 10.08 -17.22
N GLU A 315 23.77 11.23 -17.92
CA GLU A 315 24.14 12.52 -17.35
C GLU A 315 23.18 12.93 -16.22
N ALA A 316 21.88 12.92 -16.49
CA ALA A 316 20.85 13.29 -15.50
C ALA A 316 20.87 12.40 -14.25
N LEU A 317 21.10 11.10 -14.42
CA LEU A 317 21.23 10.18 -13.30
C LEU A 317 22.50 10.42 -12.47
N SER A 318 23.56 10.94 -13.10
CA SER A 318 24.84 11.23 -12.43
C SER A 318 24.86 12.60 -11.72
N LEU A 319 23.86 13.46 -11.96
CA LEU A 319 23.77 14.76 -11.30
C LEU A 319 23.59 14.63 -9.78
N GLY A 320 24.42 15.31 -9.03
CA GLY A 320 24.35 15.36 -7.56
C GLY A 320 24.73 14.07 -6.83
N GLY A 321 25.41 13.14 -7.51
CA GLY A 321 25.82 11.86 -6.92
C GLY A 321 26.98 11.18 -7.66
N PRO A 322 27.29 9.91 -7.34
CA PRO A 322 28.29 9.14 -8.06
C PRO A 322 27.85 8.90 -9.51
N ARG A 323 28.85 8.74 -10.39
CA ARG A 323 28.60 8.44 -11.80
C ARG A 323 27.82 7.15 -11.97
N VAL A 324 26.77 7.21 -12.78
CA VAL A 324 25.94 6.05 -13.16
C VAL A 324 26.25 5.71 -14.62
N SER A 325 26.55 4.46 -14.92
CA SER A 325 26.72 3.98 -16.27
C SER A 325 25.54 3.14 -16.71
N ILE A 326 25.03 3.39 -17.92
CA ILE A 326 23.93 2.64 -18.52
C ILE A 326 24.47 1.82 -19.68
N ALA A 327 24.26 0.49 -19.64
CA ALA A 327 24.74 -0.41 -20.68
C ALA A 327 23.65 -1.36 -21.19
N VAL A 328 23.71 -1.68 -22.49
CA VAL A 328 22.86 -2.67 -23.14
C VAL A 328 23.77 -3.81 -23.63
N PRO A 329 23.97 -4.88 -22.84
CA PRO A 329 24.87 -5.98 -23.18
C PRO A 329 24.41 -6.72 -24.43
N GLN A 330 25.33 -6.98 -25.35
CA GLN A 330 25.07 -7.71 -26.59
C GLN A 330 25.57 -9.15 -26.57
N ARG A 331 26.49 -9.51 -25.64
CA ARG A 331 27.14 -10.84 -25.54
C ARG A 331 27.58 -11.14 -24.11
N GLY A 332 27.93 -12.40 -23.88
CA GLY A 332 28.47 -12.87 -22.59
C GLY A 332 27.41 -13.01 -21.48
N ASP A 333 27.89 -13.14 -20.25
CA ASP A 333 27.07 -13.43 -19.08
C ASP A 333 26.02 -12.36 -18.77
N LYS A 334 26.40 -11.11 -18.96
CA LYS A 334 25.46 -9.97 -18.78
C LYS A 334 24.30 -10.03 -19.76
N LYS A 335 24.54 -10.46 -21.01
CA LYS A 335 23.46 -10.65 -22.00
C LYS A 335 22.55 -11.82 -21.59
N ARG A 336 23.14 -12.97 -21.20
CA ARG A 336 22.35 -14.11 -20.70
C ARG A 336 21.48 -13.74 -19.48
N LEU A 337 22.01 -12.91 -18.58
CA LEU A 337 21.25 -12.40 -17.45
C LEU A 337 20.04 -11.57 -17.91
N ILE A 338 20.25 -10.62 -18.82
CA ILE A 338 19.17 -9.78 -19.35
C ILE A 338 18.11 -10.62 -20.06
N ASP A 339 18.50 -11.61 -20.88
CA ASP A 339 17.55 -12.48 -21.59
C ASP A 339 16.68 -13.28 -20.62
N ARG A 340 17.26 -13.77 -19.52
CA ARG A 340 16.51 -14.44 -18.45
C ARG A 340 15.51 -13.47 -17.77
N ILE A 341 15.92 -12.24 -17.50
CA ILE A 341 15.04 -11.23 -16.90
C ILE A 341 13.94 -10.80 -17.87
N ALA A 342 14.26 -10.71 -19.17
CA ALA A 342 13.27 -10.43 -20.21
C ALA A 342 12.22 -11.56 -20.33
N ALA A 343 12.63 -12.81 -20.20
CA ALA A 343 11.71 -13.95 -20.11
C ALA A 343 10.77 -13.82 -18.89
N THR A 344 11.33 -13.44 -17.74
CA THR A 344 10.51 -13.18 -16.53
C THR A 344 9.52 -12.03 -16.75
N ALA A 345 9.92 -10.96 -17.46
CA ALA A 345 9.02 -9.86 -17.81
C ALA A 345 7.88 -10.32 -18.74
N ARG A 346 8.19 -11.18 -19.72
CA ARG A 346 7.20 -11.79 -20.63
C ARG A 346 6.19 -12.62 -19.86
N GLU A 347 6.64 -13.51 -18.99
CA GLU A 347 5.76 -14.33 -18.16
C GLU A 347 4.87 -13.48 -17.24
N ALA A 348 5.43 -12.44 -16.63
CA ALA A 348 4.67 -11.54 -15.77
C ALA A 348 3.58 -10.78 -16.54
N LEU A 349 3.90 -10.35 -17.78
CA LEU A 349 2.94 -9.71 -18.65
C LEU A 349 1.86 -10.68 -19.13
N GLY A 350 2.24 -11.90 -19.52
CA GLY A 350 1.30 -12.95 -19.94
C GLY A 350 0.29 -13.28 -18.83
N ARG A 351 0.76 -13.45 -17.59
CA ARG A 351 -0.14 -13.65 -16.44
C ARG A 351 -1.11 -12.47 -16.28
N ARG A 352 -0.62 -11.23 -16.33
CA ARG A 352 -1.46 -10.04 -16.20
C ARG A 352 -2.49 -9.93 -17.33
N LEU A 353 -2.11 -10.21 -18.57
CA LEU A 353 -3.03 -10.20 -19.72
C LEU A 353 -4.11 -11.27 -19.56
N ALA A 354 -3.75 -12.48 -19.15
CA ALA A 354 -4.69 -13.56 -18.88
C ALA A 354 -5.66 -13.20 -17.73
N GLU A 355 -5.15 -12.67 -16.63
CA GLU A 355 -5.96 -12.19 -15.51
C GLU A 355 -6.93 -11.08 -15.96
N SER A 356 -6.48 -10.12 -16.77
CA SER A 356 -7.32 -9.05 -17.30
C SER A 356 -8.37 -9.56 -18.28
N ALA A 357 -8.05 -10.55 -19.12
CA ALA A 357 -9.02 -11.17 -20.03
C ALA A 357 -10.12 -11.91 -19.26
N SER A 358 -9.73 -12.74 -18.30
CA SER A 358 -10.68 -13.42 -17.40
C SER A 358 -11.54 -12.43 -16.61
N GLN A 359 -10.95 -11.33 -16.12
CA GLN A 359 -11.68 -10.30 -15.41
C GLN A 359 -12.74 -9.60 -16.30
N ARG A 360 -12.42 -9.34 -17.57
CA ARG A 360 -13.38 -8.77 -18.52
C ARG A 360 -14.53 -9.72 -18.79
N GLN A 361 -14.26 -11.00 -19.02
CA GLN A 361 -15.31 -12.00 -19.21
C GLN A 361 -16.26 -12.07 -18.00
N LEU A 362 -15.74 -11.97 -16.77
CA LEU A 362 -16.55 -11.92 -15.56
C LEU A 362 -17.40 -10.64 -15.50
N LEU A 363 -16.85 -9.48 -15.87
CA LEU A 363 -17.60 -8.22 -15.93
C LEU A 363 -18.68 -8.24 -17.02
N ASP A 364 -18.40 -8.83 -18.18
CA ASP A 364 -19.39 -9.04 -19.25
C ASP A 364 -20.52 -9.97 -18.77
N GLY A 365 -20.17 -11.04 -18.03
CA GLY A 365 -21.15 -11.92 -17.38
C GLY A 365 -22.00 -11.19 -16.34
N VAL A 366 -21.41 -10.29 -15.53
CA VAL A 366 -22.15 -9.43 -14.59
C VAL A 366 -23.12 -8.50 -15.35
N ALA A 367 -22.67 -7.86 -16.44
CA ALA A 367 -23.51 -7.00 -17.27
C ALA A 367 -24.71 -7.78 -17.82
N ALA A 368 -24.47 -8.97 -18.38
CA ALA A 368 -25.51 -9.85 -18.90
C ALA A 368 -26.51 -10.30 -17.83
N ALA A 369 -26.01 -10.73 -16.65
CA ALA A 369 -26.86 -11.18 -15.55
C ALA A 369 -27.81 -10.08 -15.05
N PHE A 370 -27.35 -8.83 -15.02
CA PHE A 370 -28.15 -7.68 -14.56
C PHE A 370 -28.86 -6.93 -15.69
N GLY A 371 -28.69 -7.33 -16.95
CA GLY A 371 -29.32 -6.68 -18.10
C GLY A 371 -28.75 -5.30 -18.43
N ILE A 372 -27.45 -5.12 -18.25
CA ILE A 372 -26.73 -3.89 -18.55
C ILE A 372 -26.11 -4.01 -19.95
N GLU A 373 -26.58 -3.22 -20.91
CA GLU A 373 -26.16 -3.32 -22.32
C GLU A 373 -24.77 -2.72 -22.61
N ARG A 374 -24.21 -1.97 -21.68
CA ARG A 374 -22.90 -1.33 -21.84
C ARG A 374 -21.79 -2.09 -21.12
N PRO A 375 -20.52 -2.01 -21.61
CA PRO A 375 -19.39 -2.59 -20.93
C PRO A 375 -19.18 -2.00 -19.54
N LEU A 376 -18.84 -2.84 -18.56
CA LEU A 376 -18.53 -2.41 -17.20
C LEU A 376 -17.04 -2.06 -17.08
N HIS A 377 -16.71 -0.78 -16.99
CA HIS A 377 -15.35 -0.28 -16.76
C HIS A 377 -15.08 0.02 -15.29
N ARG A 378 -16.13 0.38 -14.53
CA ARG A 378 -16.02 0.71 -13.12
C ARG A 378 -17.23 0.19 -12.35
N VAL A 379 -16.98 -0.73 -11.44
CA VAL A 379 -17.96 -1.26 -10.48
C VAL A 379 -17.58 -0.79 -9.09
N GLU A 380 -18.48 -0.13 -8.39
CA GLU A 380 -18.31 0.25 -6.98
C GLU A 380 -19.16 -0.66 -6.09
N VAL A 381 -18.59 -1.15 -5.00
CA VAL A 381 -19.30 -2.01 -4.03
C VAL A 381 -19.31 -1.34 -2.68
N TYR A 382 -20.48 -1.26 -2.09
CA TYR A 382 -20.74 -0.58 -0.82
C TYR A 382 -21.13 -1.57 0.27
N ASP A 383 -20.47 -1.45 1.41
CA ASP A 383 -20.79 -2.19 2.62
C ASP A 383 -20.73 -1.25 3.83
N ASN A 384 -21.71 -1.37 4.71
CA ASN A 384 -21.74 -0.67 5.97
C ASN A 384 -21.45 -1.62 7.12
N SER A 385 -20.59 -1.20 8.02
CA SER A 385 -20.26 -1.98 9.21
C SER A 385 -20.36 -1.12 10.44
N HIS A 386 -21.09 -1.59 11.45
CA HIS A 386 -21.19 -0.98 12.77
C HIS A 386 -20.87 -2.01 13.86
N ILE A 387 -20.39 -1.56 15.00
CA ILE A 387 -20.22 -2.39 16.19
C ILE A 387 -21.02 -1.72 17.31
N GLN A 388 -22.12 -2.33 17.71
CA GLN A 388 -22.95 -1.92 18.85
C GLN A 388 -23.24 -0.41 18.89
N GLY A 389 -23.66 0.17 17.76
CA GLY A 389 -24.09 1.57 17.68
C GLY A 389 -23.00 2.63 17.73
N THR A 390 -21.71 2.26 17.85
CA THR A 390 -20.61 3.22 17.90
C THR A 390 -19.63 3.06 16.74
N ASN A 391 -19.10 4.20 16.24
CA ASN A 391 -18.08 4.23 15.17
C ASN A 391 -18.51 3.62 13.83
N ALA A 392 -19.73 3.84 13.39
CA ALA A 392 -20.23 3.41 12.10
C ALA A 392 -19.35 3.88 10.93
N VAL A 393 -19.03 2.96 10.01
CA VAL A 393 -18.17 3.20 8.84
C VAL A 393 -18.80 2.60 7.61
N GLY A 394 -18.99 3.42 6.58
CA GLY A 394 -19.24 2.93 5.22
C GLY A 394 -17.92 2.66 4.49
N ALA A 395 -17.87 1.57 3.76
CA ALA A 395 -16.77 1.17 2.90
C ALA A 395 -17.20 1.16 1.45
N MET A 396 -16.34 1.66 0.57
CA MET A 396 -16.49 1.59 -0.87
C MET A 396 -15.24 0.96 -1.46
N ILE A 397 -15.39 -0.13 -2.18
CA ILE A 397 -14.34 -0.69 -3.02
C ILE A 397 -14.64 -0.46 -4.49
N VAL A 398 -13.62 -0.56 -5.32
CA VAL A 398 -13.73 -0.36 -6.77
C VAL A 398 -13.08 -1.53 -7.49
N ALA A 399 -13.79 -2.06 -8.49
CA ALA A 399 -13.30 -3.06 -9.43
C ALA A 399 -13.45 -2.56 -10.88
N GLY A 400 -12.61 -3.07 -11.76
CA GLY A 400 -12.63 -2.77 -13.20
C GLY A 400 -12.00 -3.89 -14.03
N PRO A 401 -11.79 -3.69 -15.34
CA PRO A 401 -11.25 -4.71 -16.24
C PRO A 401 -9.87 -5.26 -15.86
N GLU A 402 -9.10 -4.51 -15.07
CA GLU A 402 -7.80 -4.93 -14.56
C GLU A 402 -7.86 -5.49 -13.12
N GLY A 403 -9.04 -5.74 -12.58
CA GLY A 403 -9.28 -6.26 -11.24
C GLY A 403 -9.60 -5.16 -10.22
N LEU A 404 -9.23 -5.39 -8.96
CA LEU A 404 -9.52 -4.50 -7.83
C LEU A 404 -8.64 -3.24 -7.85
N VAL A 405 -9.26 -2.06 -7.88
CA VAL A 405 -8.61 -0.74 -7.96
C VAL A 405 -8.43 -0.17 -6.55
N LYS A 406 -7.49 -0.71 -5.78
CA LYS A 406 -7.32 -0.41 -4.34
C LYS A 406 -7.05 1.06 -4.00
N ASN A 407 -6.45 1.83 -4.89
CA ASN A 407 -6.21 3.27 -4.72
C ASN A 407 -7.50 4.12 -4.81
N ALA A 408 -8.56 3.56 -5.42
CA ALA A 408 -9.88 4.18 -5.51
C ALA A 408 -10.80 3.82 -4.33
N TYR A 409 -10.39 2.94 -3.42
CA TYR A 409 -11.17 2.59 -2.23
C TYR A 409 -11.37 3.80 -1.33
N ARG A 410 -12.56 3.94 -0.74
CA ARG A 410 -12.90 5.03 0.17
C ARG A 410 -13.57 4.51 1.43
N LYS A 411 -13.40 5.26 2.50
CA LYS A 411 -14.03 5.06 3.80
C LYS A 411 -14.82 6.29 4.17
N PHE A 412 -16.01 6.07 4.64
CA PHE A 412 -16.92 7.14 5.08
C PHE A 412 -17.17 6.97 6.57
N THR A 413 -16.70 7.91 7.37
CA THR A 413 -17.11 7.98 8.78
C THR A 413 -18.50 8.54 8.81
N ILE A 414 -19.45 7.81 9.35
CA ILE A 414 -20.83 8.22 9.50
C ILE A 414 -20.91 9.27 10.63
N ARG A 415 -21.60 10.36 10.37
CA ARG A 415 -21.69 11.49 11.31
C ARG A 415 -23.02 11.55 12.07
N GLY A 416 -23.97 10.68 11.70
CA GLY A 416 -25.35 10.71 12.20
C GLY A 416 -26.12 11.88 11.57
N ILE A 417 -27.15 11.58 10.82
CA ILE A 417 -28.11 12.60 10.40
C ILE A 417 -29.03 12.80 11.59
N ALA A 418 -29.02 14.00 12.22
CA ALA A 418 -30.08 14.37 13.12
C ALA A 418 -31.42 14.19 12.37
N PRO A 419 -32.42 13.49 12.92
CA PRO A 419 -33.70 13.34 12.26
C PRO A 419 -34.26 14.74 11.97
N ALA A 420 -34.61 15.00 10.72
CA ALA A 420 -35.35 16.20 10.37
C ALA A 420 -36.64 16.22 11.22
N PRO A 421 -37.03 17.36 11.82
CA PRO A 421 -38.26 17.43 12.60
C PRO A 421 -39.42 17.09 11.67
N LEU A 422 -40.09 15.97 11.93
CA LEU A 422 -41.36 15.63 11.31
C LEU A 422 -42.35 16.73 11.67
N SER A 423 -42.70 17.57 10.73
CA SER A 423 -43.84 18.48 10.86
C SER A 423 -45.10 17.61 10.84
N VAL A 424 -45.50 17.17 12.01
CA VAL A 424 -46.80 16.52 12.21
C VAL A 424 -47.84 17.60 12.32
N THR A 425 -48.57 17.85 11.25
CA THR A 425 -49.87 18.52 11.32
C THR A 425 -50.87 17.55 11.97
N PRO A 426 -51.52 17.92 13.04
CA PRO A 426 -52.49 17.04 13.71
C PRO A 426 -53.76 16.98 12.89
N THR A 427 -54.04 15.88 12.22
CA THR A 427 -55.37 15.56 11.71
C THR A 427 -56.15 14.79 12.77
N ARG A 428 -57.35 15.30 13.05
CA ARG A 428 -58.35 14.90 14.03
C ARG A 428 -58.56 13.38 14.12
N ALA A 429 -58.71 12.93 15.35
CA ALA A 429 -59.16 11.61 15.76
C ALA A 429 -60.59 11.31 15.29
N CYS A 430 -60.82 10.08 14.85
CA CYS A 430 -62.09 9.38 14.91
C CYS A 430 -61.89 8.03 15.62
N PRO A 431 -62.81 7.65 16.53
CA PRO A 431 -62.66 6.48 17.36
C PRO A 431 -63.37 5.26 16.77
N HIS A 432 -62.73 4.09 16.74
CA HIS A 432 -63.44 2.81 16.82
C HIS A 432 -62.53 1.72 17.41
N PRO A 433 -63.10 0.85 18.25
CA PRO A 433 -62.36 -0.13 19.03
C PRO A 433 -62.38 -1.49 18.38
N ASN A 434 -61.22 -2.14 18.31
CA ASN A 434 -61.16 -3.60 18.25
C ASN A 434 -59.89 -4.10 18.98
N PRO A 435 -59.99 -5.21 19.71
CA PRO A 435 -58.92 -5.70 20.57
C PRO A 435 -57.77 -6.34 19.75
N PRO A 436 -56.53 -6.38 20.30
CA PRO A 436 -55.39 -6.96 19.63
C PRO A 436 -55.42 -8.47 19.66
N PRO A 437 -54.93 -9.16 18.64
CA PRO A 437 -54.67 -10.59 18.68
C PRO A 437 -53.40 -10.92 19.54
N PRO A 438 -53.30 -12.16 20.03
CA PRO A 438 -52.34 -12.52 21.07
C PRO A 438 -50.90 -12.53 20.52
N ALA A 439 -49.96 -12.24 21.43
CA ALA A 439 -48.54 -12.18 21.19
C ALA A 439 -47.97 -13.52 20.68
N GLY A 440 -47.42 -13.50 19.45
CA GLY A 440 -46.51 -14.50 18.95
C GLY A 440 -45.10 -13.95 19.06
N GLU A 441 -44.25 -14.67 19.74
CA GLU A 441 -42.85 -14.37 19.96
C GLU A 441 -42.09 -14.22 18.63
N GLY A 442 -41.44 -13.09 18.45
CA GLY A 442 -40.59 -12.80 17.33
C GLY A 442 -40.07 -11.37 17.39
N GLY A 443 -39.15 -11.11 18.30
CA GLY A 443 -38.49 -9.82 18.44
C GLY A 443 -37.80 -9.41 17.15
N VAL A 444 -38.43 -8.51 16.39
CA VAL A 444 -37.76 -7.75 15.32
C VAL A 444 -37.26 -6.46 15.98
N GLY A 445 -35.98 -6.48 16.35
CA GLY A 445 -35.29 -5.38 16.96
C GLY A 445 -35.26 -4.15 16.04
N ALA A 446 -35.26 -2.98 16.65
CA ALA A 446 -35.17 -1.64 16.08
C ALA A 446 -33.81 -1.34 15.37
N GLU A 447 -33.14 -2.36 14.81
CA GLU A 447 -31.81 -2.27 14.19
C GLU A 447 -31.82 -1.87 12.70
N GLY A 448 -32.95 -1.93 12.01
CA GLY A 448 -33.04 -1.66 10.58
C GLY A 448 -32.98 -0.17 10.20
N GLY A 449 -33.29 0.75 11.10
CA GLY A 449 -33.35 2.19 10.80
C GLY A 449 -31.98 2.84 10.65
N ASP A 450 -30.99 2.36 11.36
CA ASP A 450 -29.63 2.96 11.39
C ASP A 450 -28.84 2.60 10.12
N ASP A 451 -28.91 1.37 9.63
CA ASP A 451 -28.22 0.90 8.43
C ASP A 451 -28.71 1.59 7.13
N TYR A 452 -30.01 1.90 7.06
CA TYR A 452 -30.58 2.64 5.92
C TYR A 452 -30.11 4.10 5.90
N ALA A 453 -30.09 4.76 7.05
CA ALA A 453 -29.60 6.12 7.19
C ALA A 453 -28.10 6.21 6.86
N MET A 454 -27.32 5.21 7.30
CA MET A 454 -25.88 5.11 7.01
C MET A 454 -25.63 4.98 5.51
N MET A 455 -26.33 4.07 4.82
CA MET A 455 -26.17 3.88 3.38
C MET A 455 -26.55 5.13 2.60
N ARG A 456 -27.63 5.80 3.01
CA ARG A 456 -28.05 7.08 2.41
C ARG A 456 -26.96 8.15 2.54
N GLU A 457 -26.36 8.32 3.74
CA GLU A 457 -25.27 9.28 3.97
C GLU A 457 -24.07 8.99 3.08
N VAL A 458 -23.66 7.73 2.98
CA VAL A 458 -22.50 7.31 2.17
C VAL A 458 -22.72 7.62 0.70
N LEU A 459 -23.83 7.19 0.13
CA LEU A 459 -24.17 7.39 -1.27
C LEU A 459 -24.35 8.87 -1.61
N MET A 460 -25.07 9.60 -0.76
CA MET A 460 -25.28 11.05 -0.92
C MET A 460 -23.93 11.78 -0.98
N ARG A 461 -23.04 11.56 -0.02
CA ARG A 461 -21.71 12.19 0.03
C ARG A 461 -20.83 11.83 -1.17
N ARG A 462 -20.92 10.58 -1.61
CA ARG A 462 -20.13 10.10 -2.76
C ARG A 462 -20.61 10.72 -4.06
N PHE A 463 -21.92 10.69 -4.32
CA PHE A 463 -22.48 11.09 -5.60
C PHE A 463 -22.70 12.61 -5.72
N ALA A 464 -23.07 13.31 -4.65
CA ALA A 464 -23.07 14.77 -4.65
C ALA A 464 -21.70 15.36 -4.96
N ARG A 465 -20.63 14.69 -4.45
CA ARG A 465 -19.26 15.05 -4.81
C ARG A 465 -18.94 14.75 -6.27
N ALA A 466 -19.39 13.62 -6.81
CA ALA A 466 -19.16 13.25 -8.21
C ALA A 466 -19.85 14.24 -9.17
N VAL A 467 -21.10 14.61 -8.90
CA VAL A 467 -21.83 15.62 -9.65
C VAL A 467 -21.09 16.96 -9.68
N LYS A 468 -20.51 17.36 -8.54
CA LYS A 468 -19.74 18.61 -8.43
C LYS A 468 -18.38 18.55 -9.14
N GLU A 469 -17.64 17.43 -8.99
CA GLU A 469 -16.26 17.31 -9.48
C GLU A 469 -16.18 16.89 -10.94
N ASP A 470 -17.17 16.17 -11.44
CA ASP A 470 -17.19 15.60 -12.79
C ASP A 470 -18.60 15.61 -13.40
N PRO A 471 -19.19 16.81 -13.62
CA PRO A 471 -20.54 16.94 -14.19
C PRO A 471 -20.61 16.40 -15.62
N GLU A 472 -19.55 16.51 -16.41
CA GLU A 472 -19.46 16.05 -17.79
C GLU A 472 -19.09 14.57 -17.92
N ARG A 473 -18.78 13.87 -16.80
CA ARG A 473 -18.44 12.45 -16.72
C ARG A 473 -17.23 12.02 -17.55
N ASP A 474 -16.29 12.91 -17.78
CA ASP A 474 -15.08 12.69 -18.58
C ASP A 474 -13.84 12.25 -17.77
N ARG A 475 -13.92 12.26 -16.43
CA ARG A 475 -12.80 11.92 -15.54
C ARG A 475 -12.71 10.45 -15.17
N GLY A 476 -13.68 9.63 -15.59
CA GLY A 476 -13.72 8.20 -15.25
C GLY A 476 -13.92 7.91 -13.76
N ILE A 477 -14.48 8.86 -13.01
CA ILE A 477 -14.80 8.66 -11.58
C ILE A 477 -16.21 8.10 -11.38
N TRP A 478 -17.06 8.13 -12.41
CA TRP A 478 -18.41 7.58 -12.36
C TRP A 478 -18.42 6.07 -12.51
N PRO A 479 -19.17 5.34 -11.70
CA PRO A 479 -19.34 3.91 -11.88
C PRO A 479 -20.38 3.61 -12.99
N ASP A 480 -20.19 2.48 -13.65
CA ASP A 480 -21.19 1.89 -14.54
C ASP A 480 -22.23 1.10 -13.74
N LEU A 481 -21.81 0.53 -12.62
CA LEU A 481 -22.62 -0.29 -11.73
C LEU A 481 -22.23 -0.03 -10.28
N ILE A 482 -23.22 0.13 -9.41
CA ILE A 482 -23.01 0.04 -7.97
C ILE A 482 -23.68 -1.22 -7.41
N LEU A 483 -22.94 -1.91 -6.53
CA LEU A 483 -23.42 -3.06 -5.78
C LEU A 483 -23.54 -2.66 -4.30
N ILE A 484 -24.69 -2.92 -3.70
CA ILE A 484 -24.94 -2.63 -2.29
C ILE A 484 -25.08 -3.96 -1.54
N ASP A 485 -24.25 -4.18 -0.51
CA ASP A 485 -24.42 -5.32 0.40
C ASP A 485 -25.68 -5.10 1.23
N GLY A 486 -26.80 -5.64 0.73
CA GLY A 486 -28.12 -5.47 1.30
C GLY A 486 -29.26 -5.86 0.35
N GLY A 487 -30.45 -6.00 0.92
CA GLY A 487 -31.66 -6.39 0.17
C GLY A 487 -32.42 -5.21 -0.44
N GLN A 488 -33.69 -5.46 -0.73
CA GLN A 488 -34.61 -4.50 -1.38
C GLN A 488 -34.67 -3.14 -0.67
N GLY A 489 -34.64 -3.11 0.65
CA GLY A 489 -34.72 -1.85 1.41
C GLY A 489 -33.52 -0.93 1.15
N GLN A 490 -32.30 -1.48 1.15
CA GLN A 490 -31.09 -0.71 0.87
C GLN A 490 -30.98 -0.31 -0.60
N LEU A 491 -31.46 -1.15 -1.52
CA LEU A 491 -31.62 -0.80 -2.94
C LEU A 491 -32.55 0.42 -3.10
N ASN A 492 -33.69 0.43 -2.42
CA ASN A 492 -34.64 1.56 -2.48
C ASN A 492 -34.03 2.87 -1.97
N ILE A 493 -33.23 2.80 -0.90
CA ILE A 493 -32.46 3.97 -0.40
C ILE A 493 -31.49 4.48 -1.47
N GLY A 494 -30.74 3.59 -2.13
CA GLY A 494 -29.82 3.98 -3.20
C GLY A 494 -30.54 4.64 -4.37
N ARG A 495 -31.69 4.10 -4.77
CA ARG A 495 -32.53 4.71 -5.81
C ARG A 495 -33.02 6.10 -5.42
N GLY A 496 -33.53 6.28 -4.20
CA GLY A 496 -33.96 7.59 -3.70
C GLY A 496 -32.84 8.64 -3.73
N VAL A 497 -31.60 8.25 -3.40
CA VAL A 497 -30.44 9.15 -3.52
C VAL A 497 -30.16 9.52 -4.99
N PHE A 498 -30.29 8.57 -5.92
CA PHE A 498 -30.08 8.83 -7.34
C PHE A 498 -31.16 9.73 -7.93
N GLU A 499 -32.42 9.52 -7.55
CA GLU A 499 -33.54 10.38 -7.94
C GLU A 499 -33.35 11.82 -7.42
N GLU A 500 -32.92 11.98 -6.15
CA GLU A 500 -32.65 13.29 -5.53
C GLU A 500 -31.48 14.04 -6.23
N LEU A 501 -30.49 13.32 -6.72
CA LEU A 501 -29.32 13.89 -7.40
C LEU A 501 -29.45 13.94 -8.93
N GLY A 502 -30.56 13.49 -9.50
CA GLY A 502 -30.80 13.46 -10.95
C GLY A 502 -29.90 12.47 -11.70
N ILE A 503 -29.54 11.34 -11.08
CA ILE A 503 -28.65 10.30 -11.67
C ILE A 503 -29.52 9.18 -12.24
N ALA A 504 -29.56 9.05 -13.57
CA ALA A 504 -30.39 8.04 -14.27
C ALA A 504 -29.59 6.93 -14.96
N ASP A 505 -28.29 7.13 -15.17
CA ASP A 505 -27.46 6.30 -16.04
C ASP A 505 -26.48 5.38 -15.29
N VAL A 506 -26.53 5.33 -13.96
CA VAL A 506 -25.75 4.39 -13.14
C VAL A 506 -26.63 3.23 -12.71
N ALA A 507 -26.24 2.01 -13.10
CA ALA A 507 -26.95 0.81 -12.65
C ALA A 507 -26.75 0.57 -11.15
N ILE A 508 -27.80 0.12 -10.48
CA ILE A 508 -27.78 -0.18 -9.04
C ILE A 508 -28.35 -1.57 -8.77
N VAL A 509 -27.65 -2.37 -7.98
CA VAL A 509 -28.03 -3.73 -7.60
C VAL A 509 -27.79 -3.97 -6.12
N GLY A 510 -28.78 -4.56 -5.44
CA GLY A 510 -28.64 -5.07 -4.07
C GLY A 510 -28.20 -6.53 -4.08
N ILE A 511 -27.32 -6.92 -3.16
CA ILE A 511 -26.88 -8.30 -2.96
C ILE A 511 -27.15 -8.66 -1.50
N ALA A 512 -28.07 -9.61 -1.25
CA ALA A 512 -28.34 -10.12 0.08
C ALA A 512 -27.97 -11.61 0.20
N LYS A 513 -27.57 -12.03 1.39
CA LYS A 513 -27.43 -13.45 1.73
C LYS A 513 -28.81 -14.09 1.74
N GLY A 514 -28.91 -15.32 1.20
CA GLY A 514 -30.14 -16.08 1.26
C GLY A 514 -30.61 -16.36 2.72
N PRO A 515 -31.86 -16.78 2.91
CA PRO A 515 -32.47 -16.96 4.24
C PRO A 515 -31.67 -17.88 5.17
N ASP A 516 -30.99 -18.87 4.63
CA ASP A 516 -30.15 -19.82 5.41
C ASP A 516 -28.75 -19.32 5.75
N ARG A 517 -28.40 -18.06 5.38
CA ARG A 517 -27.07 -17.46 5.52
C ARG A 517 -25.90 -18.25 4.93
N ASN A 518 -26.18 -19.26 4.10
CA ASN A 518 -25.18 -20.09 3.44
C ASN A 518 -24.57 -19.36 2.23
N ALA A 519 -23.26 -19.43 2.06
CA ALA A 519 -22.57 -18.95 0.86
C ALA A 519 -23.08 -19.76 -0.37
N GLY A 520 -23.32 -19.07 -1.50
CA GLY A 520 -23.79 -19.70 -2.72
C GLY A 520 -25.29 -19.59 -2.97
N ARG A 521 -26.05 -18.92 -2.10
CA ARG A 521 -27.47 -18.63 -2.26
C ARG A 521 -27.80 -17.14 -2.14
N GLU A 522 -26.94 -16.32 -2.72
CA GLU A 522 -27.16 -14.87 -2.75
C GLU A 522 -28.38 -14.54 -3.63
N HIS A 523 -29.20 -13.60 -3.15
CA HIS A 523 -30.30 -13.00 -3.88
C HIS A 523 -29.91 -11.64 -4.41
N PHE A 524 -30.15 -11.43 -5.69
CA PHE A 524 -29.89 -10.18 -6.38
C PHE A 524 -31.19 -9.40 -6.56
N PHE A 525 -31.15 -8.12 -6.25
CA PHE A 525 -32.26 -7.18 -6.34
C PHE A 525 -31.90 -6.13 -7.40
N VAL A 526 -32.61 -6.19 -8.54
CA VAL A 526 -32.46 -5.25 -9.65
C VAL A 526 -33.75 -4.44 -9.79
N PRO A 527 -33.71 -3.12 -9.99
CA PRO A 527 -34.91 -2.33 -10.17
C PRO A 527 -35.79 -2.86 -11.31
N GLY A 528 -37.09 -3.01 -11.05
CA GLY A 528 -38.06 -3.49 -12.07
C GLY A 528 -38.04 -4.99 -12.34
N ARG A 529 -37.23 -5.79 -11.62
CA ARG A 529 -37.18 -7.25 -11.76
C ARG A 529 -37.48 -7.93 -10.43
N ALA A 530 -38.07 -9.11 -10.49
CA ALA A 530 -38.20 -9.97 -9.31
C ALA A 530 -36.81 -10.38 -8.80
N PRO A 531 -36.62 -10.54 -7.48
CA PRO A 531 -35.36 -11.04 -6.94
C PRO A 531 -35.02 -12.41 -7.53
N PHE A 532 -33.75 -12.60 -7.87
CA PHE A 532 -33.25 -13.84 -8.46
C PHE A 532 -31.91 -14.25 -7.87
N SER A 533 -31.51 -15.49 -8.14
CA SER A 533 -30.21 -16.03 -7.78
C SER A 533 -29.53 -16.57 -9.04
N LEU A 534 -28.20 -16.57 -9.05
CA LEU A 534 -27.39 -17.24 -10.06
C LEU A 534 -27.14 -18.70 -9.66
N ASP A 535 -26.78 -19.53 -10.64
CA ASP A 535 -26.38 -20.91 -10.37
C ASP A 535 -25.19 -20.95 -9.43
N GLN A 536 -25.19 -21.92 -8.50
CA GLN A 536 -24.12 -22.07 -7.50
C GLN A 536 -22.74 -22.33 -8.12
N ARG A 537 -22.68 -22.81 -9.35
CA ARG A 537 -21.44 -23.06 -10.09
C ARG A 537 -21.08 -21.93 -11.06
N ASP A 538 -21.87 -20.85 -11.11
CA ASP A 538 -21.62 -19.74 -12.02
C ASP A 538 -20.37 -18.96 -11.59
N PRO A 539 -19.35 -18.82 -12.44
CA PRO A 539 -18.18 -17.99 -12.17
C PRO A 539 -18.50 -16.53 -11.82
N VAL A 540 -19.61 -16.01 -12.38
CA VAL A 540 -20.11 -14.65 -12.09
C VAL A 540 -20.55 -14.54 -10.64
N LEU A 541 -21.24 -15.56 -10.11
CA LEU A 541 -21.63 -15.60 -8.71
C LEU A 541 -20.40 -15.53 -7.78
N TYR A 542 -19.39 -16.36 -8.02
CA TYR A 542 -18.14 -16.35 -7.26
C TYR A 542 -17.41 -15.00 -7.33
N PHE A 543 -17.46 -14.38 -8.50
CA PHE A 543 -16.88 -13.06 -8.69
C PHE A 543 -17.60 -11.99 -7.85
N LEU A 544 -18.91 -11.95 -7.86
CA LEU A 544 -19.74 -11.03 -7.06
C LEU A 544 -19.55 -11.27 -5.55
N GLN A 545 -19.49 -12.52 -5.11
CA GLN A 545 -19.16 -12.88 -3.73
C GLN A 545 -17.80 -12.33 -3.32
N ARG A 546 -16.76 -12.53 -4.15
CA ARG A 546 -15.41 -12.01 -3.90
C ARG A 546 -15.38 -10.49 -3.79
N LEU A 547 -16.16 -9.76 -4.61
CA LEU A 547 -16.29 -8.31 -4.51
C LEU A 547 -16.94 -7.91 -3.19
N ARG A 548 -18.05 -8.54 -2.81
CA ARG A 548 -18.75 -8.29 -1.53
C ARG A 548 -17.83 -8.58 -0.35
N ASP A 549 -17.17 -9.72 -0.33
CA ASP A 549 -16.26 -10.11 0.76
C ASP A 549 -15.06 -9.16 0.90
N GLU A 550 -14.55 -8.62 -0.23
CA GLU A 550 -13.50 -7.60 -0.20
C GLU A 550 -14.00 -6.28 0.39
N ALA A 551 -15.26 -5.86 0.08
CA ALA A 551 -15.87 -4.67 0.68
C ALA A 551 -16.01 -4.86 2.20
N HIS A 552 -16.54 -6.00 2.62
CA HIS A 552 -16.69 -6.37 4.03
C HIS A 552 -15.33 -6.44 4.76
N ARG A 553 -14.33 -7.09 4.16
CA ARG A 553 -12.97 -7.13 4.70
C ARG A 553 -12.38 -5.73 4.86
N PHE A 554 -12.62 -4.83 3.91
CA PHE A 554 -12.13 -3.45 3.94
C PHE A 554 -12.84 -2.63 5.03
N ALA A 555 -14.13 -2.83 5.25
CA ALA A 555 -14.90 -2.24 6.35
C ALA A 555 -14.36 -2.69 7.72
N ILE A 556 -14.23 -3.99 7.95
CA ILE A 556 -13.74 -4.58 9.22
C ILE A 556 -12.30 -4.17 9.54
N ALA A 557 -11.40 -4.15 8.56
CA ALA A 557 -10.00 -3.76 8.77
C ALA A 557 -9.90 -2.32 9.36
N THR A 558 -10.87 -1.47 9.05
CA THR A 558 -10.96 -0.11 9.56
C THR A 558 -11.35 -0.07 11.03
N HIS A 559 -12.29 -0.91 11.43
CA HIS A 559 -12.69 -1.04 12.83
C HIS A 559 -11.53 -1.52 13.70
N ARG A 560 -10.77 -2.52 13.23
CA ARG A 560 -9.56 -3.00 13.94
C ARG A 560 -8.52 -1.89 14.12
N ALA A 561 -8.25 -1.10 13.08
CA ALA A 561 -7.30 0.02 13.16
C ALA A 561 -7.80 1.15 14.08
N LYS A 562 -9.10 1.50 14.05
CA LYS A 562 -9.70 2.46 14.99
C LYS A 562 -9.68 1.93 16.43
N ARG A 563 -9.96 0.64 16.63
CA ARG A 563 -9.92 -0.01 17.96
C ARG A 563 -8.51 -0.02 18.55
N THR A 564 -7.47 -0.32 17.75
CA THR A 564 -6.07 -0.25 18.19
C THR A 564 -5.71 1.19 18.57
N LYS A 565 -6.23 2.18 17.86
CA LYS A 565 -6.01 3.60 18.16
C LYS A 565 -6.82 4.09 19.36
N ALA A 566 -8.03 3.54 19.57
CA ALA A 566 -8.88 3.83 20.73
C ALA A 566 -8.40 3.11 22.00
N LEU A 567 -7.87 1.88 21.88
CA LEU A 567 -7.18 1.18 22.98
C LEU A 567 -5.90 1.90 23.46
N GLY A 568 -5.34 2.79 22.63
CA GLY A 568 -4.25 3.69 23.01
C GLY A 568 -4.71 4.92 23.81
N ARG A 569 -6.01 5.26 23.81
CA ARG A 569 -6.59 6.32 24.64
C ARG A 569 -7.12 5.71 25.93
N SER A 570 -6.46 6.03 27.03
CA SER A 570 -6.90 5.66 28.37
C SER A 570 -7.66 6.84 28.98
N PRO A 571 -8.65 6.64 29.86
CA PRO A 571 -9.22 7.73 30.65
C PRO A 571 -8.18 8.59 31.38
N LEU A 572 -7.00 8.02 31.62
CA LEU A 572 -5.85 8.73 32.16
C LEU A 572 -5.25 9.80 31.21
N ASP A 573 -5.57 9.76 29.93
CA ASP A 573 -5.11 10.76 28.94
C ASP A 573 -5.93 12.06 28.99
N GLU A 574 -7.08 12.05 29.66
CA GLU A 574 -7.98 13.19 29.84
C GLU A 574 -7.61 14.02 31.09
N ILE A 575 -6.69 13.50 31.91
CA ILE A 575 -6.28 14.15 33.15
C ILE A 575 -5.08 15.06 32.90
N ASP A 576 -5.28 16.37 33.10
CA ASP A 576 -4.23 17.36 32.93
C ASP A 576 -3.04 17.10 33.90
N GLY A 577 -1.85 16.98 33.31
CA GLY A 577 -0.63 16.63 34.05
C GLY A 577 -0.28 15.14 34.05
N VAL A 578 -1.10 14.25 33.45
CA VAL A 578 -0.79 12.82 33.29
C VAL A 578 -0.28 12.54 31.87
N GLY A 579 0.98 12.86 31.59
CA GLY A 579 1.64 12.51 30.34
C GLY A 579 2.04 11.03 30.25
N ALA A 580 2.56 10.61 29.09
CA ALA A 580 2.86 9.21 28.75
C ALA A 580 3.71 8.48 29.83
N ARG A 581 4.70 9.13 30.44
CA ARG A 581 5.54 8.53 31.49
C ARG A 581 4.78 8.26 32.78
N ARG A 582 3.94 9.21 33.23
CA ARG A 582 3.11 9.05 34.44
C ARG A 582 2.02 8.02 34.24
N LYS A 583 1.36 8.01 33.08
CA LYS A 583 0.42 6.97 32.68
C LYS A 583 1.04 5.59 32.71
N GLN A 584 2.27 5.44 32.19
CA GLN A 584 2.99 4.17 32.22
C GLN A 584 3.31 3.71 33.64
N ALA A 585 3.75 4.62 34.52
CA ALA A 585 4.03 4.33 35.92
C ALA A 585 2.76 3.88 36.65
N LEU A 586 1.64 4.55 36.46
CA LEU A 586 0.33 4.20 37.02
C LEU A 586 -0.14 2.82 36.55
N LEU A 587 -0.10 2.58 35.23
CA LEU A 587 -0.52 1.29 34.66
C LEU A 587 0.42 0.14 35.08
N HIS A 588 1.70 0.41 35.27
CA HIS A 588 2.66 -0.58 35.77
C HIS A 588 2.41 -0.95 37.24
N HIS A 589 2.02 0.03 38.05
CA HIS A 589 1.75 -0.17 39.48
C HIS A 589 0.40 -0.84 39.73
N PHE A 590 -0.66 -0.39 39.06
CA PHE A 590 -2.04 -0.84 39.29
C PHE A 590 -2.53 -1.89 38.27
N GLY A 591 -1.80 -2.16 37.20
CA GLY A 591 -2.13 -3.13 36.18
C GLY A 591 -3.18 -2.67 35.15
N SER A 592 -4.08 -1.74 35.47
CA SER A 592 -5.11 -1.24 34.55
C SER A 592 -5.62 0.15 34.92
N ALA A 593 -6.16 0.90 33.95
CA ALA A 593 -6.77 2.21 34.20
C ALA A 593 -7.99 2.11 35.14
N ARG A 594 -8.71 1.00 35.11
CA ARG A 594 -9.85 0.73 36.00
C ARG A 594 -9.38 0.52 37.45
N ALA A 595 -8.21 -0.05 37.68
CA ALA A 595 -7.62 -0.18 39.00
C ALA A 595 -7.11 1.18 39.50
N VAL A 596 -6.52 2.01 38.65
CA VAL A 596 -6.15 3.40 38.98
C VAL A 596 -7.36 4.23 39.39
N ALA A 597 -8.49 4.07 38.68
CA ALA A 597 -9.74 4.76 39.01
C ALA A 597 -10.36 4.39 40.37
N ARG A 598 -9.99 3.21 40.93
CA ARG A 598 -10.46 2.74 42.24
C ARG A 598 -9.44 2.94 43.35
N ALA A 599 -8.24 3.41 43.01
CA ALA A 599 -7.16 3.57 43.97
C ALA A 599 -7.40 4.79 44.88
N GLY A 600 -7.10 4.64 46.15
CA GLY A 600 -7.14 5.74 47.12
C GLY A 600 -6.02 6.74 46.89
N LEU A 601 -6.21 7.99 47.38
CA LEU A 601 -5.26 9.08 47.20
C LEU A 601 -3.84 8.69 47.70
N GLY A 602 -3.74 8.04 48.89
CA GLY A 602 -2.48 7.58 49.45
C GLY A 602 -1.77 6.47 48.63
N GLU A 603 -2.53 5.68 47.86
CA GLU A 603 -1.95 4.68 46.97
C GLU A 603 -1.39 5.32 45.70
N LEU A 604 -2.09 6.32 45.17
CA LEU A 604 -1.65 7.10 44.02
C LEU A 604 -0.35 7.88 44.30
N GLU A 605 -0.20 8.41 45.51
CA GLU A 605 1.02 9.13 45.96
C GLU A 605 2.27 8.21 46.08
N ARG A 606 2.07 6.90 46.27
CA ARG A 606 3.17 5.92 46.37
C ARG A 606 3.78 5.56 45.01
N VAL A 607 3.13 5.94 43.90
CA VAL A 607 3.63 5.64 42.57
C VAL A 607 4.80 6.54 42.21
N SER A 608 5.94 5.96 41.90
CA SER A 608 7.14 6.71 41.49
C SER A 608 6.85 7.64 40.30
N GLY A 609 7.19 8.94 40.48
CA GLY A 609 6.96 9.98 39.46
C GLY A 609 5.58 10.65 39.51
N ILE A 610 4.71 10.29 40.47
CA ILE A 610 3.43 10.95 40.74
C ILE A 610 3.60 11.86 41.96
N SER A 611 3.45 13.16 41.75
CA SER A 611 3.46 14.14 42.86
C SER A 611 2.09 14.19 43.55
N LYS A 612 2.04 14.66 44.80
CA LYS A 612 0.78 14.85 45.57
C LYS A 612 -0.27 15.64 44.80
N THR A 613 0.15 16.67 44.07
CA THR A 613 -0.75 17.49 43.22
C THR A 613 -1.33 16.70 42.07
N VAL A 614 -0.55 15.82 41.44
CA VAL A 614 -1.00 14.98 40.34
C VAL A 614 -1.87 13.82 40.84
N ALA A 615 -1.51 13.21 41.97
CA ALA A 615 -2.31 12.18 42.63
C ALA A 615 -3.70 12.71 43.00
N LYS A 616 -3.80 13.94 43.52
CA LYS A 616 -5.07 14.60 43.82
C LYS A 616 -5.90 14.83 42.57
N LYS A 617 -5.29 15.35 41.48
CA LYS A 617 -5.99 15.52 40.19
C LYS A 617 -6.54 14.21 39.62
N ILE A 618 -5.80 13.12 39.73
CA ILE A 618 -6.24 11.79 39.30
C ILE A 618 -7.42 11.33 40.17
N TYR A 619 -7.31 11.47 41.48
CA TYR A 619 -8.36 11.08 42.41
C TYR A 619 -9.66 11.87 42.18
N ASP A 620 -9.56 13.20 42.10
CA ASP A 620 -10.70 14.10 41.87
C ASP A 620 -11.38 13.85 40.50
N HIS A 621 -10.60 13.49 39.48
CA HIS A 621 -11.14 13.15 38.15
C HIS A 621 -12.03 11.89 38.16
N PHE A 622 -11.66 10.88 38.95
CA PHE A 622 -12.43 9.64 39.02
C PHE A 622 -13.47 9.60 40.16
N HIS A 623 -13.41 10.58 41.07
CA HIS A 623 -14.32 10.69 42.22
C HIS A 623 -14.86 12.15 42.32
N PRO A 624 -15.70 12.59 41.34
CA PRO A 624 -16.17 13.97 41.29
C PRO A 624 -17.09 14.36 42.45
N ASP A 625 -17.65 13.36 43.17
CA ASP A 625 -18.61 13.54 44.26
C ASP A 625 -18.03 13.24 45.65
N GLY A 626 -16.68 13.19 45.81
CA GLY A 626 -15.98 12.81 47.02
C GLY A 626 -15.32 13.97 47.75
#